data_b51e1997bdf06d37a5408a90635155fc
#
_entry.id   b51e1997bdf06d37a5408a90635155fc
#
_cell.length_a   1.000
_cell.length_b   1.000
_cell.length_c   1.000
_cell.angle_alpha   90.00
_cell.angle_beta   90.00
_cell.angle_gamma   90.00
#
_symmetry.space_group_name_H-M   'P 1'
#
loop_
_entity.id
_entity.type
_entity.pdbx_description
1 polymer ?
#
loop_
_entity_poly.entity_id
_entity_poly.type
_entity_poly.pdbx_seq_one_letter_code
_entity_poly.pdbx_strand_id
1 'polypeptide(L)'
;MSHLPPLEELDRDGAIRETAASVDSDTRGAFLKKAGVGVGAVAIGGAFAGAIPKIARGAAIPASDIAILNFALTLEYLEAEFYAQANANKIFAGRKELFRFSQVVAQHEATHVSFLKKVLGSKAVAKPTFDFKDTVTNATKFAATAQVLEDTGVHAYLGQVGNIKAAPVLVGAGRILPVEARHAAWIRDIRFSGGTTSPTTPAPAAFEDGFTKAKILAAVKATGFIVSS
;
A
#
# COMPACT_ATOMS: atom_id res chain seq x y z
N MET A 1 -15.63 11.69 -31.86
CA MET A 1 -16.10 12.03 -30.50
C MET A 1 -17.09 10.97 -30.11
N SER A 2 -16.74 10.07 -29.21
CA SER A 2 -17.66 9.07 -28.68
C SER A 2 -18.64 9.76 -27.73
N HIS A 3 -19.91 9.85 -28.13
CA HIS A 3 -20.96 10.28 -27.22
C HIS A 3 -21.14 9.19 -26.15
N LEU A 4 -20.86 9.55 -24.89
CA LEU A 4 -21.30 8.72 -23.76
C LEU A 4 -22.83 8.71 -23.75
N PRO A 5 -23.48 7.55 -23.54
CA PRO A 5 -24.92 7.48 -23.42
C PRO A 5 -25.40 8.30 -22.20
N PRO A 6 -26.63 8.83 -22.22
CA PRO A 6 -27.18 9.58 -21.10
C PRO A 6 -27.29 8.72 -19.83
N LEU A 7 -27.26 9.36 -18.66
CA LEU A 7 -27.25 8.67 -17.38
C LEU A 7 -28.46 7.73 -17.19
N GLU A 8 -29.60 8.09 -17.74
CA GLU A 8 -30.83 7.28 -17.67
C GLU A 8 -30.70 5.94 -18.42
N GLU A 9 -29.85 5.88 -19.44
CA GLU A 9 -29.60 4.66 -20.19
C GLU A 9 -28.57 3.76 -19.51
N LEU A 10 -27.63 4.35 -18.75
CA LEU A 10 -26.60 3.64 -17.96
C LEU A 10 -27.14 3.17 -16.60
N ASP A 11 -28.08 3.90 -16.00
CA ASP A 11 -28.61 3.70 -14.66
C ASP A 11 -30.05 3.16 -14.71
N ARG A 12 -30.24 2.04 -15.42
CA ARG A 12 -31.57 1.43 -15.63
C ARG A 12 -32.23 0.96 -14.37
N ASP A 13 -31.45 0.50 -13.39
CA ASP A 13 -31.91 0.06 -12.08
C ASP A 13 -31.98 1.19 -11.04
N GLY A 14 -31.55 2.40 -11.40
CA GLY A 14 -31.56 3.57 -10.53
C GLY A 14 -30.51 3.58 -9.43
N ALA A 15 -29.64 2.59 -9.36
CA ALA A 15 -28.66 2.42 -8.28
C ALA A 15 -27.66 3.59 -8.18
N ILE A 16 -27.27 4.17 -9.31
CA ILE A 16 -26.36 5.34 -9.32
C ILE A 16 -27.08 6.57 -8.77
N ARG A 17 -28.33 6.80 -9.17
CA ARG A 17 -29.14 7.93 -8.68
C ARG A 17 -29.49 7.79 -7.22
N GLU A 18 -29.82 6.58 -6.77
CA GLU A 18 -30.10 6.27 -5.36
C GLU A 18 -28.85 6.49 -4.50
N THR A 19 -27.70 6.02 -4.95
CA THR A 19 -26.41 6.25 -4.29
C THR A 19 -26.07 7.75 -4.26
N ALA A 20 -26.28 8.47 -5.35
CA ALA A 20 -26.04 9.91 -5.41
C ALA A 20 -27.00 10.71 -4.51
N ALA A 21 -28.24 10.28 -4.35
CA ALA A 21 -29.23 10.88 -3.46
C ALA A 21 -28.94 10.59 -1.99
N SER A 22 -28.33 9.45 -1.67
CA SER A 22 -27.93 9.07 -0.30
C SER A 22 -26.70 9.81 0.19
N VAL A 23 -25.93 10.44 -0.71
CA VAL A 23 -24.76 11.27 -0.36
C VAL A 23 -25.24 12.69 -0.12
N ASP A 24 -25.47 13.03 1.17
CA ASP A 24 -25.86 14.36 1.61
C ASP A 24 -24.88 15.44 1.07
N SER A 25 -25.42 16.55 0.57
CA SER A 25 -24.66 17.72 0.10
C SER A 25 -23.72 18.28 1.18
N ASP A 26 -24.11 18.17 2.45
CA ASP A 26 -23.27 18.55 3.58
C ASP A 26 -22.06 17.64 3.78
N THR A 27 -22.17 16.36 3.42
CA THR A 27 -21.05 15.40 3.47
C THR A 27 -19.97 15.75 2.45
N ARG A 28 -20.33 16.19 1.25
CA ARG A 28 -19.39 16.69 0.22
C ARG A 28 -18.74 18.01 0.66
N GLY A 29 -19.54 18.94 1.20
CA GLY A 29 -19.03 20.20 1.73
C GLY A 29 -18.11 20.03 2.94
N ALA A 30 -18.45 19.14 3.85
CA ALA A 30 -17.63 18.79 5.01
C ALA A 30 -16.34 18.06 4.60
N PHE A 31 -16.40 17.17 3.60
CA PHE A 31 -15.22 16.52 3.03
C PHE A 31 -14.30 17.53 2.36
N LEU A 32 -14.83 18.42 1.52
CA LEU A 32 -14.03 19.45 0.85
C LEU A 32 -13.49 20.50 1.83
N LYS A 33 -14.24 20.89 2.88
CA LYS A 33 -13.74 21.75 3.95
C LYS A 33 -12.61 21.06 4.75
N LYS A 34 -12.73 19.78 5.06
CA LYS A 34 -11.68 19.01 5.73
C LYS A 34 -10.46 18.79 4.81
N ALA A 35 -10.65 18.62 3.51
CA ALA A 35 -9.58 18.55 2.53
C ALA A 35 -8.94 19.93 2.28
N GLY A 36 -9.74 21.01 2.28
CA GLY A 36 -9.26 22.39 2.07
C GLY A 36 -8.47 22.99 3.24
N VAL A 37 -8.72 22.53 4.47
CA VAL A 37 -7.92 22.92 5.66
C VAL A 37 -6.54 22.22 5.67
N GLY A 38 -6.35 21.18 4.84
CA GLY A 38 -5.07 20.46 4.69
C GLY A 38 -4.11 21.02 3.63
N VAL A 39 -4.53 21.98 2.80
CA VAL A 39 -3.71 22.49 1.65
C VAL A 39 -2.73 23.60 2.07
N GLY A 40 -2.69 24.01 3.32
CA GLY A 40 -1.83 25.09 3.83
C GLY A 40 -0.49 24.70 4.43
N ALA A 41 -0.14 23.42 4.50
CA ALA A 41 1.14 22.99 5.06
C ALA A 41 1.63 21.68 4.44
N VAL A 42 2.20 21.77 3.24
CA VAL A 42 3.16 20.76 2.77
C VAL A 42 4.49 21.07 3.44
N ALA A 43 4.56 20.85 4.74
CA ALA A 43 5.81 20.64 5.43
C ALA A 43 6.19 19.18 5.19
N ILE A 44 7.28 18.95 4.49
CA ILE A 44 7.98 17.68 4.38
C ILE A 44 8.16 17.14 5.82
N GLY A 45 7.36 16.13 6.20
CA GLY A 45 7.42 15.51 7.55
C GLY A 45 6.13 15.51 8.38
N GLY A 46 4.99 16.03 7.91
CA GLY A 46 3.78 16.22 8.71
C GLY A 46 2.52 15.52 8.17
N ALA A 47 2.18 14.42 8.80
CA ALA A 47 0.83 14.04 9.22
C ALA A 47 -0.24 13.76 8.15
N PHE A 48 -0.24 12.54 7.61
CA PHE A 48 -1.47 11.84 7.27
C PHE A 48 -2.18 11.29 8.55
N ALA A 49 -2.08 12.00 9.66
CA ALA A 49 -2.64 11.56 10.95
C ALA A 49 -4.18 11.43 10.96
N GLY A 50 -4.86 11.94 9.93
CA GLY A 50 -6.32 11.83 9.79
C GLY A 50 -6.80 10.55 9.09
N ALA A 51 -5.93 9.82 8.40
CA ALA A 51 -6.30 8.67 7.57
C ALA A 51 -6.06 7.30 8.24
N ILE A 52 -5.42 7.25 9.41
CA ILE A 52 -5.18 5.98 10.11
C ILE A 52 -6.50 5.41 10.61
N PRO A 53 -6.92 4.20 10.18
CA PRO A 53 -8.14 3.58 10.63
C PRO A 53 -8.16 3.44 12.15
N LYS A 54 -9.26 3.85 12.80
CA LYS A 54 -9.47 3.54 14.21
C LYS A 54 -9.86 2.08 14.32
N ILE A 55 -9.00 1.26 14.89
CA ILE A 55 -9.40 -0.06 15.36
C ILE A 55 -10.17 0.15 16.66
N ALA A 56 -11.37 -0.42 16.75
CA ALA A 56 -12.21 -0.33 17.94
C ALA A 56 -11.40 -0.81 19.16
N ARG A 57 -11.21 0.06 20.14
CA ARG A 57 -10.58 -0.29 21.41
C ARG A 57 -11.56 -1.16 22.19
N GLY A 58 -11.18 -2.38 22.53
CA GLY A 58 -11.95 -3.18 23.49
C GLY A 58 -11.82 -4.69 23.36
N ALA A 59 -11.55 -5.26 22.19
CA ALA A 59 -11.31 -6.70 22.06
C ALA A 59 -9.82 -7.01 22.10
N ALA A 60 -9.42 -7.97 22.95
CA ALA A 60 -8.04 -8.47 22.95
C ALA A 60 -7.73 -9.07 21.56
N ILE A 61 -6.66 -8.60 20.91
CA ILE A 61 -6.22 -9.16 19.62
C ILE A 61 -5.63 -10.55 19.91
N PRO A 62 -6.12 -11.61 19.22
CA PRO A 62 -5.58 -12.97 19.39
C PRO A 62 -4.07 -13.03 19.12
N ALA A 63 -3.37 -13.94 19.81
CA ALA A 63 -1.94 -14.11 19.61
C ALA A 63 -1.57 -14.49 18.17
N SER A 64 -2.44 -15.25 17.49
CA SER A 64 -2.31 -15.54 16.05
C SER A 64 -2.30 -14.26 15.19
N ASP A 65 -3.20 -13.34 15.48
CA ASP A 65 -3.33 -12.09 14.71
C ASP A 65 -2.15 -11.15 15.02
N ILE A 66 -1.66 -11.15 16.27
CA ILE A 66 -0.42 -10.41 16.63
C ILE A 66 0.77 -10.95 15.83
N ALA A 67 0.87 -12.27 15.66
CA ALA A 67 1.93 -12.87 14.86
C ALA A 67 1.82 -12.52 13.37
N ILE A 68 0.59 -12.39 12.84
CA ILE A 68 0.33 -11.94 11.47
C ILE A 68 0.68 -10.46 11.32
N LEU A 69 0.23 -9.61 12.26
CA LEU A 69 0.51 -8.17 12.23
C LEU A 69 2.02 -7.88 12.34
N ASN A 70 2.76 -8.61 13.16
CA ASN A 70 4.22 -8.47 13.23
C ASN A 70 4.94 -8.93 11.97
N PHE A 71 4.42 -9.98 11.33
CA PHE A 71 4.91 -10.41 10.03
C PHE A 71 4.68 -9.31 8.99
N ALA A 72 3.48 -8.74 8.90
CA ALA A 72 3.17 -7.62 8.03
C ALA A 72 4.09 -6.42 8.35
N LEU A 73 4.21 -6.03 9.63
CA LEU A 73 5.05 -4.91 10.07
C LEU A 73 6.52 -5.06 9.64
N THR A 74 7.04 -6.29 9.59
CA THR A 74 8.41 -6.53 9.10
C THR A 74 8.54 -6.22 7.61
N LEU A 75 7.53 -6.56 6.80
CA LEU A 75 7.51 -6.24 5.37
C LEU A 75 7.35 -4.74 5.15
N GLU A 76 6.43 -4.09 5.85
CA GLU A 76 6.24 -2.64 5.77
C GLU A 76 7.49 -1.85 6.19
N TYR A 77 8.24 -2.32 7.20
CA TYR A 77 9.52 -1.72 7.54
C TYR A 77 10.54 -1.83 6.40
N LEU A 78 10.57 -2.96 5.72
CA LEU A 78 11.47 -3.19 4.59
C LEU A 78 11.12 -2.24 3.44
N GLU A 79 9.85 -2.13 3.08
CA GLU A 79 9.38 -1.27 1.99
C GLU A 79 9.55 0.21 2.33
N ALA A 80 9.12 0.65 3.51
CA ALA A 80 9.29 2.03 3.95
C ALA A 80 10.77 2.48 3.92
N GLU A 81 11.69 1.63 4.39
CA GLU A 81 13.12 1.94 4.38
C GLU A 81 13.71 1.93 2.97
N PHE A 82 13.29 0.99 2.12
CA PHE A 82 13.71 0.89 0.72
C PHE A 82 13.39 2.19 -0.04
N TYR A 83 12.17 2.66 0.05
CA TYR A 83 11.76 3.91 -0.60
C TYR A 83 12.43 5.14 0.02
N ALA A 84 12.59 5.17 1.35
CA ALA A 84 13.25 6.27 2.04
C ALA A 84 14.70 6.42 1.59
N GLN A 85 15.46 5.32 1.50
CA GLN A 85 16.86 5.36 1.06
C GLN A 85 16.99 5.74 -0.42
N ALA A 86 16.13 5.20 -1.31
CA ALA A 86 16.15 5.56 -2.73
C ALA A 86 15.86 7.06 -2.95
N ASN A 87 14.90 7.63 -2.21
CA ASN A 87 14.60 9.05 -2.25
C ASN A 87 15.75 9.90 -1.71
N ALA A 88 16.39 9.49 -0.62
CA ALA A 88 17.56 10.17 -0.04
C ALA A 88 18.75 10.17 -1.01
N ASN A 89 18.97 9.08 -1.75
CA ASN A 89 20.03 8.93 -2.75
C ASN A 89 19.78 9.69 -4.06
N LYS A 90 18.57 10.27 -4.24
CA LYS A 90 18.20 11.11 -5.41
C LYS A 90 18.42 10.42 -6.77
N ILE A 91 18.15 9.12 -6.85
CA ILE A 91 18.48 8.27 -8.01
C ILE A 91 17.61 8.51 -9.25
N PHE A 92 16.64 9.40 -9.20
CA PHE A 92 15.56 9.51 -10.20
C PHE A 92 15.75 10.59 -11.25
N ALA A 93 17.01 11.05 -11.47
CA ALA A 93 17.30 12.09 -12.47
C ALA A 93 16.71 11.73 -13.85
N GLY A 94 15.89 12.62 -14.42
CA GLY A 94 15.23 12.41 -15.72
C GLY A 94 14.04 11.42 -15.70
N ARG A 95 13.71 10.79 -14.57
CA ARG A 95 12.66 9.76 -14.44
C ARG A 95 11.50 10.27 -13.58
N LYS A 96 10.76 11.28 -14.07
CA LYS A 96 9.72 12.00 -13.31
C LYS A 96 8.65 11.08 -12.72
N GLU A 97 8.12 10.14 -13.50
CA GLU A 97 7.07 9.23 -13.04
C GLU A 97 7.58 8.24 -11.97
N LEU A 98 8.79 7.71 -12.14
CA LEU A 98 9.41 6.84 -11.16
C LEU A 98 9.70 7.58 -9.84
N PHE A 99 10.10 8.85 -9.92
CA PHE A 99 10.28 9.70 -8.75
C PHE A 99 8.96 9.96 -8.03
N ARG A 100 7.92 10.34 -8.78
CA ARG A 100 6.57 10.54 -8.23
C ARG A 100 6.06 9.28 -7.54
N PHE A 101 6.18 8.12 -8.20
CA PHE A 101 5.85 6.82 -7.62
C PHE A 101 6.57 6.63 -6.30
N SER A 102 7.90 6.72 -6.28
CA SER A 102 8.71 6.51 -5.08
C SER A 102 8.34 7.44 -3.93
N GLN A 103 8.03 8.72 -4.20
CA GLN A 103 7.60 9.66 -3.17
C GLN A 103 6.25 9.31 -2.55
N VAL A 104 5.27 8.95 -3.39
CA VAL A 104 3.92 8.62 -2.93
C VAL A 104 3.94 7.32 -2.14
N VAL A 105 4.59 6.29 -2.68
CA VAL A 105 4.66 4.98 -2.01
C VAL A 105 5.42 5.08 -0.69
N ALA A 106 6.54 5.81 -0.63
CA ALA A 106 7.24 6.05 0.65
C ALA A 106 6.33 6.61 1.75
N GLN A 107 5.38 7.48 1.41
CA GLN A 107 4.41 8.03 2.38
C GLN A 107 3.36 6.99 2.79
N HIS A 108 2.92 6.15 1.85
CA HIS A 108 1.97 5.09 2.13
C HIS A 108 2.59 4.05 3.07
N GLU A 109 3.79 3.55 2.78
CA GLU A 109 4.49 2.56 3.61
C GLU A 109 4.81 3.10 5.00
N ALA A 110 5.24 4.35 5.13
CA ALA A 110 5.43 4.99 6.43
C ALA A 110 4.10 5.07 7.23
N THR A 111 2.97 5.23 6.53
CA THR A 111 1.63 5.25 7.14
C THR A 111 1.18 3.85 7.55
N HIS A 112 1.44 2.83 6.74
CA HIS A 112 1.17 1.43 7.06
C HIS A 112 1.98 0.99 8.29
N VAL A 113 3.28 1.30 8.34
CA VAL A 113 4.13 1.08 9.54
C VAL A 113 3.53 1.74 10.77
N SER A 114 3.15 3.02 10.67
CA SER A 114 2.57 3.77 11.79
C SER A 114 1.26 3.15 12.28
N PHE A 115 0.41 2.71 11.34
CA PHE A 115 -0.83 2.02 11.64
C PHE A 115 -0.59 0.70 12.37
N LEU A 116 0.26 -0.17 11.83
CA LEU A 116 0.55 -1.48 12.43
C LEU A 116 1.19 -1.35 13.82
N LYS A 117 2.13 -0.42 13.98
CA LYS A 117 2.71 -0.12 15.31
C LYS A 117 1.66 0.35 16.30
N LYS A 118 0.72 1.20 15.88
CA LYS A 118 -0.37 1.67 16.75
C LYS A 118 -1.29 0.53 17.17
N VAL A 119 -1.57 -0.42 16.27
CA VAL A 119 -2.40 -1.59 16.56
C VAL A 119 -1.70 -2.54 17.52
N LEU A 120 -0.42 -2.81 17.28
CA LEU A 120 0.39 -3.74 18.07
C LEU A 120 0.79 -3.17 19.45
N GLY A 121 0.95 -1.86 19.56
CA GLY A 121 1.44 -1.21 20.78
C GLY A 121 2.80 -1.77 21.21
N SER A 122 2.91 -2.18 22.47
CA SER A 122 4.14 -2.78 23.03
C SER A 122 4.51 -4.16 22.46
N LYS A 123 3.62 -4.77 21.66
CA LYS A 123 3.85 -6.07 21.01
C LYS A 123 4.46 -5.93 19.61
N ALA A 124 4.69 -4.70 19.14
CA ALA A 124 5.32 -4.46 17.86
C ALA A 124 6.78 -4.92 17.88
N VAL A 125 7.18 -5.67 16.84
CA VAL A 125 8.59 -6.04 16.66
C VAL A 125 9.42 -4.80 16.36
N ALA A 126 10.70 -4.84 16.74
CA ALA A 126 11.66 -3.81 16.40
C ALA A 126 11.89 -3.75 14.88
N LYS A 127 12.23 -2.57 14.38
CA LYS A 127 12.60 -2.40 12.98
C LYS A 127 13.97 -3.08 12.73
N PRO A 128 14.06 -3.99 11.75
CA PRO A 128 15.33 -4.58 11.35
C PRO A 128 16.30 -3.55 10.76
N THR A 129 17.57 -3.91 10.66
CA THR A 129 18.55 -3.18 9.85
C THR A 129 18.55 -3.75 8.42
N PHE A 130 18.63 -2.85 7.44
CA PHE A 130 18.54 -3.21 6.03
C PHE A 130 19.78 -2.79 5.27
N ASP A 131 20.18 -3.64 4.31
CA ASP A 131 21.17 -3.33 3.27
C ASP A 131 20.57 -3.67 1.91
N PHE A 132 20.12 -2.67 1.19
CA PHE A 132 19.47 -2.83 -0.12
C PHE A 132 20.47 -2.92 -1.28
N LYS A 133 21.77 -2.98 -0.99
CA LYS A 133 22.82 -3.06 -1.99
C LYS A 133 22.72 -1.87 -2.96
N ASP A 134 22.88 -2.13 -4.24
CA ASP A 134 22.79 -1.11 -5.27
C ASP A 134 21.36 -0.87 -5.81
N THR A 135 20.37 -1.52 -5.24
CA THR A 135 18.96 -1.32 -5.67
C THR A 135 18.40 0.05 -5.27
N VAL A 136 18.99 0.71 -4.29
CA VAL A 136 18.62 2.07 -3.86
C VAL A 136 19.58 3.16 -4.36
N THR A 137 20.56 2.78 -5.20
CA THR A 137 21.50 3.71 -5.84
C THR A 137 21.43 3.69 -7.36
N ASN A 138 20.61 2.78 -7.93
CA ASN A 138 20.39 2.63 -9.37
C ASN A 138 18.89 2.61 -9.68
N ALA A 139 18.41 3.57 -10.45
CA ALA A 139 16.97 3.71 -10.74
C ALA A 139 16.35 2.54 -11.50
N THR A 140 17.10 1.84 -12.36
CA THR A 140 16.59 0.66 -13.09
C THR A 140 16.44 -0.54 -12.15
N LYS A 141 17.46 -0.78 -11.30
CA LYS A 141 17.41 -1.82 -10.26
C LYS A 141 16.34 -1.51 -9.22
N PHE A 142 16.21 -0.23 -8.82
CA PHE A 142 15.13 0.23 -7.95
C PHE A 142 13.76 -0.16 -8.51
N ALA A 143 13.46 0.19 -9.76
CA ALA A 143 12.15 -0.11 -10.35
C ALA A 143 11.85 -1.61 -10.39
N ALA A 144 12.85 -2.44 -10.73
CA ALA A 144 12.71 -3.88 -10.74
C ALA A 144 12.47 -4.46 -9.33
N THR A 145 13.22 -3.96 -8.34
CA THR A 145 13.08 -4.39 -6.94
C THR A 145 11.76 -3.90 -6.35
N ALA A 146 11.37 -2.65 -6.60
CA ALA A 146 10.09 -2.11 -6.16
C ALA A 146 8.93 -3.02 -6.60
N GLN A 147 8.86 -3.42 -7.87
CA GLN A 147 7.81 -4.34 -8.31
C GLN A 147 7.82 -5.65 -7.53
N VAL A 148 8.98 -6.24 -7.28
CA VAL A 148 9.06 -7.50 -6.51
C VAL A 148 8.59 -7.31 -5.06
N LEU A 149 8.91 -6.18 -4.44
CA LEU A 149 8.49 -5.88 -3.07
C LEU A 149 6.96 -5.69 -3.01
N GLU A 150 6.40 -4.85 -3.88
CA GLU A 150 4.95 -4.61 -3.92
C GLU A 150 4.15 -5.89 -4.23
N ASP A 151 4.59 -6.69 -5.21
CA ASP A 151 3.97 -7.99 -5.48
C ASP A 151 4.07 -8.91 -4.25
N THR A 152 5.18 -8.85 -3.51
CA THR A 152 5.36 -9.63 -2.27
C THR A 152 4.40 -9.14 -1.18
N GLY A 153 4.20 -7.84 -1.02
CA GLY A 153 3.22 -7.25 -0.11
C GLY A 153 1.79 -7.73 -0.41
N VAL A 154 1.37 -7.65 -1.68
CA VAL A 154 0.06 -8.17 -2.13
C VAL A 154 -0.12 -9.64 -1.76
N HIS A 155 0.83 -10.50 -2.14
CA HIS A 155 0.77 -11.93 -1.85
C HIS A 155 0.80 -12.25 -0.35
N ALA A 156 1.53 -11.44 0.43
CA ALA A 156 1.62 -11.60 1.87
C ALA A 156 0.29 -11.27 2.56
N TYR A 157 -0.29 -10.11 2.26
CA TYR A 157 -1.59 -9.73 2.83
C TYR A 157 -2.68 -10.71 2.41
N LEU A 158 -2.80 -11.01 1.13
CA LEU A 158 -3.82 -11.92 0.63
C LEU A 158 -3.69 -13.32 1.24
N GLY A 159 -2.46 -13.82 1.38
CA GLY A 159 -2.20 -15.13 1.98
C GLY A 159 -2.53 -15.24 3.48
N GLN A 160 -2.71 -14.09 4.17
CA GLN A 160 -3.08 -14.06 5.58
C GLN A 160 -4.55 -13.72 5.84
N VAL A 161 -5.31 -13.24 4.85
CA VAL A 161 -6.71 -12.82 5.02
C VAL A 161 -7.55 -13.90 5.70
N GLY A 162 -7.46 -15.15 5.25
CA GLY A 162 -8.21 -16.27 5.81
C GLY A 162 -7.74 -16.73 7.20
N ASN A 163 -6.60 -16.27 7.68
CA ASN A 163 -6.02 -16.63 8.97
C ASN A 163 -6.34 -15.62 10.09
N ILE A 164 -6.78 -14.41 9.72
CA ILE A 164 -7.11 -13.33 10.68
C ILE A 164 -8.45 -13.64 11.34
N LYS A 165 -8.47 -13.62 12.67
CA LYS A 165 -9.64 -13.94 13.50
C LYS A 165 -10.40 -12.70 13.97
N ALA A 166 -9.69 -11.63 14.29
CA ALA A 166 -10.31 -10.40 14.79
C ALA A 166 -10.80 -9.53 13.63
N ALA A 167 -12.11 -9.28 13.55
CA ALA A 167 -12.70 -8.46 12.49
C ALA A 167 -12.03 -7.07 12.33
N PRO A 168 -11.66 -6.33 13.39
CA PRO A 168 -10.97 -5.06 13.22
C PRO A 168 -9.58 -5.20 12.57
N VAL A 169 -8.87 -6.30 12.83
CA VAL A 169 -7.57 -6.61 12.19
C VAL A 169 -7.78 -6.93 10.72
N LEU A 170 -8.79 -7.76 10.41
CA LEU A 170 -9.17 -8.09 9.04
C LEU A 170 -9.52 -6.84 8.22
N VAL A 171 -10.32 -5.93 8.80
CA VAL A 171 -10.66 -4.66 8.15
C VAL A 171 -9.40 -3.82 7.91
N GLY A 172 -8.47 -3.79 8.87
CA GLY A 172 -7.18 -3.09 8.72
C GLY A 172 -6.37 -3.65 7.55
N ALA A 173 -6.15 -4.96 7.53
CA ALA A 173 -5.43 -5.65 6.45
C ALA A 173 -6.14 -5.48 5.09
N GLY A 174 -7.47 -5.60 5.07
CA GLY A 174 -8.29 -5.38 3.88
C GLY A 174 -8.29 -3.95 3.34
N ARG A 175 -7.79 -2.97 4.10
CA ARG A 175 -7.58 -1.59 3.64
C ARG A 175 -6.17 -1.36 3.09
N ILE A 176 -5.19 -2.11 3.55
CA ILE A 176 -3.81 -2.06 3.04
C ILE A 176 -3.72 -2.83 1.72
N LEU A 177 -4.14 -4.09 1.68
CA LEU A 177 -4.05 -4.96 0.50
C LEU A 177 -4.39 -4.29 -0.85
N PRO A 178 -5.52 -3.56 -1.02
CA PRO A 178 -5.81 -2.90 -2.29
C PRO A 178 -4.88 -1.71 -2.60
N VAL A 179 -4.17 -1.17 -1.61
CA VAL A 179 -3.16 -0.13 -1.82
C VAL A 179 -1.89 -0.76 -2.35
N GLU A 180 -1.42 -1.86 -1.76
CA GLU A 180 -0.32 -2.67 -2.27
C GLU A 180 -0.54 -3.08 -3.74
N ALA A 181 -1.74 -3.58 -4.07
CA ALA A 181 -2.08 -3.95 -5.44
C ALA A 181 -2.00 -2.76 -6.42
N ARG A 182 -2.35 -1.54 -5.96
CA ARG A 182 -2.19 -0.33 -6.78
C ARG A 182 -0.73 0.06 -6.94
N HIS A 183 0.10 -0.08 -5.92
CA HIS A 183 1.55 0.16 -6.01
C HIS A 183 2.18 -0.81 -7.01
N ALA A 184 1.89 -2.11 -6.88
CA ALA A 184 2.36 -3.15 -7.80
C ALA A 184 1.94 -2.87 -9.26
N ALA A 185 0.68 -2.48 -9.47
CA ALA A 185 0.18 -2.11 -10.79
C ALA A 185 0.89 -0.86 -11.35
N TRP A 186 1.08 0.17 -10.52
CA TRP A 186 1.70 1.44 -10.94
C TRP A 186 3.18 1.26 -11.31
N ILE A 187 3.96 0.55 -10.49
CA ILE A 187 5.37 0.30 -10.84
C ILE A 187 5.51 -0.58 -12.09
N ARG A 188 4.59 -1.53 -12.31
CA ARG A 188 4.57 -2.37 -13.50
C ARG A 188 4.27 -1.53 -14.74
N ASP A 189 3.33 -0.61 -14.68
CA ASP A 189 3.04 0.34 -15.77
C ASP A 189 4.26 1.22 -16.11
N ILE A 190 4.93 1.78 -15.09
CA ILE A 190 6.16 2.56 -15.28
C ILE A 190 7.27 1.74 -15.94
N ARG A 191 7.42 0.48 -15.55
CA ARG A 191 8.49 -0.40 -16.08
C ARG A 191 8.28 -0.82 -17.52
N PHE A 192 7.04 -1.05 -17.92
CA PHE A 192 6.70 -1.66 -19.20
C PHE A 192 5.95 -0.71 -20.15
N SER A 193 5.75 0.56 -19.76
CA SER A 193 5.22 1.64 -20.61
C SER A 193 3.99 1.22 -21.42
N GLY A 194 2.93 0.77 -20.76
CA GLY A 194 1.67 0.39 -21.40
C GLY A 194 1.70 -0.98 -22.05
N GLY A 195 2.46 -1.92 -21.51
CA GLY A 195 2.40 -3.34 -21.94
C GLY A 195 0.97 -3.86 -21.96
N THR A 196 0.60 -4.56 -23.03
CA THR A 196 -0.77 -5.04 -23.28
C THR A 196 -0.96 -6.53 -23.02
N THR A 197 0.10 -7.24 -22.68
CA THR A 197 0.10 -8.69 -22.44
C THR A 197 0.73 -9.04 -21.10
N SER A 198 0.22 -10.09 -20.45
CA SER A 198 0.86 -10.64 -19.25
C SER A 198 2.31 -11.06 -19.54
N PRO A 199 3.30 -10.80 -18.65
CA PRO A 199 3.16 -10.19 -17.33
C PRO A 199 3.40 -8.66 -17.32
N THR A 200 3.36 -7.97 -18.46
CA THR A 200 3.74 -6.56 -18.60
C THR A 200 2.59 -5.57 -18.39
N THR A 201 1.35 -6.06 -18.34
CA THR A 201 0.19 -5.21 -18.02
C THR A 201 0.19 -4.82 -16.54
N PRO A 202 -0.38 -3.66 -16.16
CA PRO A 202 -0.53 -3.25 -14.77
C PRO A 202 -1.25 -4.30 -13.90
N ALA A 203 -2.26 -4.99 -14.46
CA ALA A 203 -3.00 -6.08 -13.84
C ALA A 203 -2.83 -7.35 -14.71
N PRO A 204 -1.79 -8.17 -14.48
CA PRO A 204 -1.43 -9.27 -15.36
C PRO A 204 -2.38 -10.48 -15.30
N ALA A 205 -3.19 -10.59 -14.26
CA ALA A 205 -4.13 -11.68 -14.04
C ALA A 205 -5.48 -11.16 -13.51
N ALA A 206 -6.55 -11.95 -13.73
CA ALA A 206 -7.89 -11.62 -13.23
C ALA A 206 -8.06 -11.93 -11.72
N PHE A 207 -7.24 -12.84 -11.20
CA PHE A 207 -7.20 -13.23 -9.79
C PHE A 207 -5.76 -13.17 -9.28
N GLU A 208 -5.60 -12.77 -8.02
CA GLU A 208 -4.31 -12.69 -7.36
C GLU A 208 -4.12 -13.90 -6.43
N ASP A 209 -2.88 -14.34 -6.28
CA ASP A 209 -2.53 -15.46 -5.41
C ASP A 209 -2.03 -14.99 -4.03
N GLY A 210 -2.57 -15.60 -2.98
CA GLY A 210 -2.04 -15.45 -1.62
C GLY A 210 -0.93 -16.47 -1.33
N PHE A 211 0.21 -16.01 -0.77
CA PHE A 211 1.30 -16.92 -0.42
C PHE A 211 1.38 -17.16 1.09
N THR A 212 1.84 -18.34 1.46
CA THR A 212 2.08 -18.68 2.87
C THR A 212 3.17 -17.79 3.46
N LYS A 213 3.07 -17.52 4.77
CA LYS A 213 4.12 -16.79 5.50
C LYS A 213 5.51 -17.38 5.27
N ALA A 214 5.63 -18.70 5.24
CA ALA A 214 6.92 -19.39 5.01
C ALA A 214 7.49 -19.05 3.62
N LYS A 215 6.65 -19.06 2.57
CA LYS A 215 7.07 -18.73 1.19
C LYS A 215 7.55 -17.27 1.11
N ILE A 216 6.81 -16.34 1.71
CA ILE A 216 7.18 -14.92 1.74
C ILE A 216 8.51 -14.71 2.49
N LEU A 217 8.65 -15.28 3.69
CA LEU A 217 9.88 -15.15 4.46
C LEU A 217 11.10 -15.75 3.75
N ALA A 218 10.92 -16.86 3.02
CA ALA A 218 11.99 -17.43 2.20
C ALA A 218 12.40 -16.48 1.06
N ALA A 219 11.43 -15.85 0.38
CA ALA A 219 11.69 -14.86 -0.67
C ALA A 219 12.44 -13.62 -0.11
N VAL A 220 11.96 -13.06 1.01
CA VAL A 220 12.62 -11.93 1.68
C VAL A 220 14.05 -12.30 2.12
N LYS A 221 14.24 -13.47 2.71
CA LYS A 221 15.58 -13.96 3.10
C LYS A 221 16.51 -14.09 1.90
N ALA A 222 16.01 -14.55 0.76
CA ALA A 222 16.80 -14.72 -0.47
C ALA A 222 17.33 -13.38 -1.02
N THR A 223 16.69 -12.24 -0.73
CA THR A 223 17.20 -10.91 -1.10
C THR A 223 18.48 -10.53 -0.36
N GLY A 224 18.67 -11.04 0.85
CA GLY A 224 19.75 -10.64 1.76
C GLY A 224 19.62 -9.18 2.24
N PHE A 225 18.43 -8.59 2.14
CA PHE A 225 18.22 -7.18 2.53
C PHE A 225 18.14 -6.98 4.04
N ILE A 226 17.64 -7.96 4.79
CA ILE A 226 17.64 -7.91 6.26
C ILE A 226 18.99 -8.43 6.77
N VAL A 227 19.77 -7.55 7.42
CA VAL A 227 21.13 -7.88 7.91
C VAL A 227 21.17 -8.09 9.42
N SER A 228 20.22 -7.52 10.18
CA SER A 228 20.00 -7.82 11.59
C SER A 228 18.56 -7.54 11.99
N SER A 229 18.03 -8.32 12.90
CA SER A 229 16.67 -8.21 13.46
C SER A 229 16.73 -8.02 14.96
#